data_cd007909a119350bfcbc94d486b13a41
#
_entry.id   cd007909a119350bfcbc94d486b13a41
#
_cell.length_a   1.000
_cell.length_b   1.000
_cell.length_c   1.000
_cell.angle_alpha   90.00
_cell.angle_beta   90.00
_cell.angle_gamma   90.00
#
_symmetry.space_group_name_H-M   'P 1'
#
loop_
_entity.id
_entity.type
_entity.pdbx_description
1 polymer ?
#
loop_
_entity_poly.entity_id
_entity_poly.type
_entity_poly.pdbx_seq_one_letter_code
_entity_poly.pdbx_strand_id
1 'polypeptide(L)'
;MRQFVIDGKTVSDDSPAYVTAEIGHNHGHDIEKAVAMIKSAAGVGADAVKFQTRSPKHTYQASTDRGAFYCRSDNPQWMDQVYGIHREKLEFSWDEWVAVRDEARKEGITFFSTPFDFPSLELLEKLGVPAYKVASGDATNIPLIKAIAETGKPTIISTGGCNIEEVDQLYESFKRINADPKDLAILQCSCVYPATDEAMN
;
A
#
# COMPACT_ATOMS: atom_id res chain seq x y z
N MET A 1 10.31 -19.95 -14.72
CA MET A 1 10.86 -19.21 -13.57
C MET A 1 9.93 -18.02 -13.35
N ARG A 2 9.34 -17.91 -12.16
CA ARG A 2 8.51 -16.74 -11.79
C ARG A 2 9.45 -15.58 -11.55
N GLN A 3 9.13 -14.44 -12.12
CA GLN A 3 10.00 -13.27 -12.06
C GLN A 3 9.14 -12.00 -11.98
N PHE A 4 9.58 -11.06 -11.15
CA PHE A 4 8.92 -9.80 -10.89
C PHE A 4 9.99 -8.71 -10.74
N VAL A 5 9.81 -7.54 -11.34
CA VAL A 5 10.83 -6.50 -11.30
C VAL A 5 10.24 -5.23 -10.68
N ILE A 6 10.87 -4.73 -9.63
CA ILE A 6 10.52 -3.46 -8.98
C ILE A 6 11.75 -2.55 -9.04
N ASP A 7 11.60 -1.39 -9.68
CA ASP A 7 12.65 -0.36 -9.73
C ASP A 7 14.03 -0.92 -10.17
N GLY A 8 14.01 -1.77 -11.21
CA GLY A 8 15.19 -2.43 -11.73
C GLY A 8 15.72 -3.62 -10.93
N LYS A 9 15.15 -3.91 -9.75
CA LYS A 9 15.53 -5.06 -8.93
C LYS A 9 14.64 -6.27 -9.23
N THR A 10 15.25 -7.37 -9.60
CA THR A 10 14.54 -8.64 -9.89
C THR A 10 14.21 -9.37 -8.60
N VAL A 11 12.95 -9.76 -8.47
CA VAL A 11 12.43 -10.68 -7.46
C VAL A 11 12.03 -11.97 -8.16
N SER A 12 12.60 -13.10 -7.78
CA SER A 12 12.37 -14.38 -8.42
C SER A 12 12.47 -15.53 -7.42
N ASP A 13 12.18 -16.75 -7.89
CA ASP A 13 12.31 -17.95 -7.05
C ASP A 13 13.75 -18.15 -6.52
N ASP A 14 14.76 -17.65 -7.23
CA ASP A 14 16.19 -17.83 -6.92
C ASP A 14 16.86 -16.55 -6.38
N SER A 15 16.14 -15.41 -6.29
CA SER A 15 16.69 -14.16 -5.75
C SER A 15 16.62 -14.12 -4.23
N PRO A 16 17.47 -13.32 -3.57
CA PRO A 16 17.23 -12.96 -2.18
C PRO A 16 15.83 -12.35 -1.99
N ALA A 17 15.29 -12.46 -0.78
CA ALA A 17 14.02 -11.86 -0.45
C ALA A 17 14.06 -10.32 -0.66
N TYR A 18 13.01 -9.78 -1.27
CA TYR A 18 12.82 -8.34 -1.38
C TYR A 18 12.19 -7.80 -0.10
N VAL A 19 12.94 -6.99 0.64
CA VAL A 19 12.54 -6.49 1.96
C VAL A 19 11.92 -5.11 1.83
N THR A 20 10.63 -5.01 2.16
CA THR A 20 9.89 -3.75 2.18
C THR A 20 9.64 -3.30 3.61
N ALA A 21 10.15 -2.14 3.98
CA ALA A 21 9.84 -1.51 5.26
C ALA A 21 8.47 -0.81 5.18
N GLU A 22 7.50 -1.27 5.97
CA GLU A 22 6.16 -0.68 6.05
C GLU A 22 6.17 0.56 6.95
N ILE A 23 6.22 1.75 6.37
CA ILE A 23 6.05 3.00 7.10
C ILE A 23 4.57 3.27 7.37
N GLY A 24 3.72 2.98 6.38
CA GLY A 24 2.27 3.16 6.49
C GLY A 24 1.92 4.59 6.87
N HIS A 25 1.24 4.77 8.01
CA HIS A 25 0.93 6.07 8.61
C HIS A 25 1.67 6.32 9.95
N ASN A 26 2.71 5.54 10.25
CA ASN A 26 3.45 5.68 11.50
C ASN A 26 4.21 7.02 11.63
N HIS A 27 4.37 7.74 10.51
CA HIS A 27 4.90 9.10 10.48
C HIS A 27 3.99 10.11 11.20
N GLY A 28 2.67 9.84 11.30
CA GLY A 28 1.73 10.71 12.04
C GLY A 28 1.59 12.11 11.47
N HIS A 29 1.75 12.30 10.14
CA HIS A 29 1.82 13.58 9.42
C HIS A 29 3.04 14.44 9.80
N ASP A 30 4.10 13.82 10.28
CA ASP A 30 5.37 14.47 10.59
C ASP A 30 6.39 14.10 9.49
N ILE A 31 6.78 15.09 8.70
CA ILE A 31 7.69 14.91 7.57
C ILE A 31 9.11 14.54 8.03
N GLU A 32 9.57 15.09 9.14
CA GLU A 32 10.91 14.79 9.68
C GLU A 32 10.96 13.35 10.17
N LYS A 33 9.89 12.88 10.79
CA LYS A 33 9.75 11.50 11.22
C LYS A 33 9.68 10.55 10.01
N ALA A 34 8.96 10.91 8.95
CA ALA A 34 8.92 10.11 7.71
C ALA A 34 10.33 9.99 7.10
N VAL A 35 11.05 11.09 7.00
CA VAL A 35 12.45 11.14 6.53
C VAL A 35 13.36 10.26 7.41
N ALA A 36 13.25 10.36 8.73
CA ALA A 36 14.03 9.52 9.64
C ALA A 36 13.75 8.01 9.46
N MET A 37 12.48 7.65 9.22
CA MET A 37 12.09 6.26 8.93
C MET A 37 12.68 5.77 7.61
N ILE A 38 12.66 6.59 6.55
CA ILE A 38 13.28 6.27 5.26
C ILE A 38 14.78 6.01 5.42
N LYS A 39 15.49 6.91 6.09
CA LYS A 39 16.93 6.77 6.38
C LYS A 39 17.25 5.51 7.18
N SER A 40 16.43 5.24 8.19
CA SER A 40 16.59 4.04 9.01
C SER A 40 16.41 2.76 8.18
N ALA A 41 15.38 2.71 7.34
CA ALA A 41 15.13 1.58 6.46
C ALA A 41 16.27 1.36 5.45
N ALA A 42 16.74 2.43 4.81
CA ALA A 42 17.88 2.38 3.90
C ALA A 42 19.16 1.93 4.62
N GLY A 43 19.42 2.47 5.81
CA GLY A 43 20.61 2.17 6.62
C GLY A 43 20.72 0.71 7.08
N VAL A 44 19.60 -0.01 7.18
CA VAL A 44 19.58 -1.45 7.50
C VAL A 44 19.48 -2.34 6.25
N GLY A 45 19.50 -1.76 5.05
CA GLY A 45 19.54 -2.48 3.79
C GLY A 45 18.17 -2.98 3.32
N ALA A 46 17.07 -2.36 3.73
CA ALA A 46 15.77 -2.63 3.12
C ALA A 46 15.76 -2.20 1.64
N ASP A 47 15.02 -2.94 0.81
CA ASP A 47 14.93 -2.67 -0.62
C ASP A 47 13.96 -1.54 -0.94
N ALA A 48 12.91 -1.41 -0.13
CA ALA A 48 11.89 -0.40 -0.32
C ALA A 48 11.31 0.11 0.99
N VAL A 49 10.74 1.31 0.90
CA VAL A 49 9.79 1.85 1.89
C VAL A 49 8.41 1.92 1.29
N LYS A 50 7.40 1.50 2.05
CA LYS A 50 6.01 1.54 1.63
C LYS A 50 5.15 2.41 2.55
N PHE A 51 4.39 3.28 1.92
CA PHE A 51 3.44 4.17 2.57
C PHE A 51 2.00 3.76 2.27
N GLN A 52 1.06 4.54 2.77
CA GLN A 52 -0.36 4.43 2.50
C GLN A 52 -0.86 5.80 2.08
N THR A 53 -1.64 5.86 1.02
CA THR A 53 -2.15 7.11 0.45
C THR A 53 -3.64 7.03 0.29
N ARG A 54 -4.36 7.98 0.88
CA ARG A 54 -5.83 8.08 0.83
C ARG A 54 -6.25 9.47 0.46
N SER A 55 -7.41 9.57 -0.17
CA SER A 55 -8.20 10.78 -0.22
C SER A 55 -9.43 10.57 0.65
N PRO A 56 -9.40 10.91 1.95
CA PRO A 56 -10.45 10.53 2.88
C PRO A 56 -11.85 10.98 2.46
N LYS A 57 -11.94 12.12 1.78
CA LYS A 57 -13.20 12.63 1.21
C LYS A 57 -13.81 11.72 0.14
N HIS A 58 -13.00 10.90 -0.51
CA HIS A 58 -13.41 9.98 -1.58
C HIS A 58 -13.47 8.52 -1.09
N THR A 59 -12.61 8.15 -0.17
CA THR A 59 -12.57 6.80 0.40
C THR A 59 -13.72 6.57 1.38
N TYR A 60 -13.98 7.58 2.20
CA TYR A 60 -15.04 7.50 3.21
C TYR A 60 -16.14 8.44 2.76
N GLN A 61 -17.19 7.88 2.19
CA GLN A 61 -18.39 8.66 1.93
C GLN A 61 -18.78 9.35 3.22
N ALA A 62 -18.97 10.67 3.15
CA ALA A 62 -19.56 11.44 4.24
C ALA A 62 -20.98 10.91 4.43
N SER A 63 -21.11 9.70 4.90
CA SER A 63 -22.37 9.11 5.20
C SER A 63 -22.79 9.79 6.46
N THR A 64 -23.69 10.72 6.29
CA THR A 64 -24.95 10.41 6.91
C THR A 64 -24.73 9.96 8.35
N ASP A 65 -25.47 10.39 9.20
CA ASP A 65 -25.81 10.07 10.59
C ASP A 65 -25.24 8.79 11.25
N ARG A 66 -24.53 7.95 10.53
CA ARG A 66 -23.84 6.73 11.00
C ARG A 66 -22.40 6.62 10.55
N GLY A 67 -21.85 7.63 9.90
CA GLY A 67 -20.51 7.63 9.32
C GLY A 67 -19.37 7.81 10.30
N ALA A 68 -19.61 7.65 11.54
CA ALA A 68 -18.58 7.46 12.52
C ALA A 68 -18.04 6.03 12.38
N PHE A 69 -17.15 5.80 11.44
CA PHE A 69 -16.21 4.71 11.59
C PHE A 69 -15.32 5.06 12.78
N TYR A 70 -15.79 4.70 13.99
CA TYR A 70 -14.99 4.82 15.18
C TYR A 70 -13.78 3.93 14.98
N CYS A 71 -12.61 4.53 15.02
CA CYS A 71 -11.40 3.78 15.21
C CYS A 71 -11.53 3.07 16.56
N ARG A 72 -11.90 1.82 16.55
CA ARG A 72 -11.69 0.93 17.68
C ARG A 72 -10.20 0.62 17.73
N SER A 73 -9.44 1.61 18.10
CA SER A 73 -8.06 1.39 18.49
C SER A 73 -8.07 1.17 20.00
N ASP A 74 -7.38 0.14 20.44
CA ASP A 74 -7.05 -0.01 21.86
C ASP A 74 -6.10 1.11 22.34
N ASN A 75 -5.71 1.99 21.43
CA ASN A 75 -4.92 3.16 21.75
C ASN A 75 -5.84 4.30 22.22
N PRO A 76 -5.76 4.72 23.50
CA PRO A 76 -6.59 5.79 24.06
C PRO A 76 -6.54 7.11 23.29
N GLN A 77 -5.46 7.38 22.55
CA GLN A 77 -5.30 8.60 21.75
C GLN A 77 -6.25 8.68 20.55
N TRP A 78 -6.86 7.55 20.15
CA TRP A 78 -7.66 7.44 18.92
C TRP A 78 -9.13 7.12 19.18
N MET A 79 -9.51 6.81 20.45
CA MET A 79 -10.82 6.24 20.78
C MET A 79 -12.00 7.19 20.49
N ASP A 80 -11.76 8.50 20.45
CA ASP A 80 -12.82 9.52 20.27
C ASP A 80 -12.80 10.20 18.89
N GLN A 81 -11.98 9.71 17.94
CA GLN A 81 -11.87 10.35 16.64
C GLN A 81 -12.69 9.62 15.57
N VAL A 82 -13.44 10.40 14.80
CA VAL A 82 -14.08 9.93 13.56
C VAL A 82 -12.99 9.47 12.60
N TYR A 83 -13.07 8.22 12.15
CA TYR A 83 -12.01 7.57 11.38
C TYR A 83 -11.57 8.38 10.15
N GLY A 84 -12.52 8.93 9.38
CA GLY A 84 -12.20 9.75 8.20
C GLY A 84 -11.43 11.02 8.57
N ILE A 85 -11.83 11.72 9.63
CA ILE A 85 -11.12 12.92 10.12
C ILE A 85 -9.72 12.56 10.62
N HIS A 86 -9.59 11.44 11.32
CA HIS A 86 -8.28 10.94 11.74
C HIS A 86 -7.37 10.65 10.54
N ARG A 87 -7.89 9.97 9.51
CA ARG A 87 -7.13 9.67 8.30
C ARG A 87 -6.75 10.92 7.53
N GLU A 88 -7.64 11.91 7.45
CA GLU A 88 -7.36 13.19 6.79
C GLU A 88 -6.17 13.93 7.43
N LYS A 89 -6.03 13.85 8.76
CA LYS A 89 -4.90 14.43 9.49
C LYS A 89 -3.56 13.70 9.25
N LEU A 90 -3.58 12.52 8.70
CA LEU A 90 -2.38 11.71 8.45
C LEU A 90 -1.85 11.85 7.02
N GLU A 91 -2.66 12.37 6.10
CA GLU A 91 -2.29 12.48 4.69
C GLU A 91 -1.37 13.68 4.45
N PHE A 92 -0.32 13.44 3.71
CA PHE A 92 0.61 14.47 3.27
C PHE A 92 0.02 15.31 2.12
N SER A 93 0.41 16.58 2.08
CA SER A 93 0.22 17.44 0.91
C SER A 93 1.09 16.97 -0.27
N TRP A 94 0.84 17.51 -1.45
CA TRP A 94 1.64 17.22 -2.64
C TRP A 94 3.13 17.48 -2.42
N ASP A 95 3.48 18.65 -1.85
CA ASP A 95 4.89 19.04 -1.64
C ASP A 95 5.58 18.12 -0.62
N GLU A 96 4.86 17.67 0.40
CA GLU A 96 5.39 16.70 1.37
C GLU A 96 5.59 15.32 0.74
N TRP A 97 4.66 14.85 -0.12
CA TRP A 97 4.84 13.62 -0.89
C TRP A 97 6.04 13.69 -1.83
N VAL A 98 6.25 14.84 -2.48
CA VAL A 98 7.45 15.08 -3.30
C VAL A 98 8.71 14.99 -2.44
N ALA A 99 8.73 15.62 -1.27
CA ALA A 99 9.87 15.57 -0.35
C ALA A 99 10.17 14.14 0.13
N VAL A 100 9.15 13.36 0.47
CA VAL A 100 9.27 11.94 0.86
C VAL A 100 9.88 11.10 -0.27
N ARG A 101 9.35 11.25 -1.49
CA ARG A 101 9.89 10.57 -2.67
C ARG A 101 11.35 10.94 -2.95
N ASP A 102 11.67 12.21 -2.88
CA ASP A 102 13.00 12.71 -3.20
C ASP A 102 14.03 12.29 -2.14
N GLU A 103 13.63 12.23 -0.86
CA GLU A 103 14.50 11.66 0.16
C GLU A 103 14.73 10.16 -0.05
N ALA A 104 13.71 9.38 -0.40
CA ALA A 104 13.89 7.96 -0.71
C ALA A 104 14.86 7.76 -1.89
N ARG A 105 14.74 8.58 -2.94
CA ARG A 105 15.69 8.57 -4.08
C ARG A 105 17.11 8.91 -3.65
N LYS A 106 17.28 9.90 -2.81
CA LYS A 106 18.58 10.32 -2.28
C LYS A 106 19.25 9.23 -1.45
N GLU A 107 18.47 8.50 -0.65
CA GLU A 107 18.96 7.37 0.15
C GLU A 107 19.11 6.08 -0.67
N GLY A 108 18.74 6.09 -1.96
CA GLY A 108 18.86 4.94 -2.87
C GLY A 108 17.91 3.79 -2.54
N ILE A 109 16.78 4.08 -1.88
CA ILE A 109 15.76 3.10 -1.52
C ILE A 109 14.49 3.31 -2.36
N THR A 110 13.88 2.22 -2.83
CA THR A 110 12.64 2.29 -3.61
C THR A 110 11.49 2.82 -2.76
N PHE A 111 10.74 3.78 -3.33
CA PHE A 111 9.53 4.33 -2.72
C PHE A 111 8.29 3.90 -3.49
N PHE A 112 7.32 3.30 -2.81
CA PHE A 112 5.99 3.08 -3.35
C PHE A 112 4.92 3.15 -2.26
N SER A 113 3.63 3.10 -2.65
CA SER A 113 2.54 3.26 -1.72
C SER A 113 1.34 2.37 -2.05
N THR A 114 0.43 2.26 -1.10
CA THR A 114 -0.90 1.67 -1.29
C THR A 114 -1.89 2.80 -1.58
N PRO A 115 -2.44 2.93 -2.81
CA PRO A 115 -3.59 3.78 -3.06
C PRO A 115 -4.86 3.09 -2.55
N PHE A 116 -5.70 3.82 -1.82
CA PHE A 116 -7.00 3.31 -1.34
C PHE A 116 -8.19 3.86 -2.14
N ASP A 117 -7.94 4.72 -3.12
CA ASP A 117 -8.93 5.35 -3.98
C ASP A 117 -8.31 5.86 -5.27
N PHE A 118 -9.16 6.25 -6.23
CA PHE A 118 -8.71 6.75 -7.53
C PHE A 118 -7.89 8.05 -7.45
N PRO A 119 -8.27 9.08 -6.67
CA PRO A 119 -7.44 10.26 -6.49
C PRO A 119 -6.03 9.94 -5.95
N SER A 120 -5.92 8.97 -5.04
CA SER A 120 -4.63 8.50 -4.53
C SER A 120 -3.81 7.79 -5.59
N LEU A 121 -4.45 7.00 -6.45
CA LEU A 121 -3.78 6.38 -7.60
C LEU A 121 -3.25 7.45 -8.57
N GLU A 122 -4.06 8.45 -8.90
CA GLU A 122 -3.64 9.57 -9.76
C GLU A 122 -2.47 10.37 -9.15
N LEU A 123 -2.48 10.60 -7.84
CA LEU A 123 -1.39 11.26 -7.13
C LEU A 123 -0.10 10.44 -7.25
N LEU A 124 -0.16 9.15 -6.99
CA LEU A 124 1.00 8.25 -7.06
C LEU A 124 1.53 8.10 -8.49
N GLU A 125 0.65 8.13 -9.52
CA GLU A 125 1.07 8.19 -10.92
C GLU A 125 1.87 9.46 -11.21
N LYS A 126 1.39 10.61 -10.75
CA LYS A 126 2.12 11.90 -10.89
C LYS A 126 3.45 11.92 -10.13
N LEU A 127 3.53 11.25 -8.98
CA LEU A 127 4.77 11.07 -8.23
C LEU A 127 5.76 10.13 -8.93
N GLY A 128 5.27 9.30 -9.86
CA GLY A 128 6.09 8.37 -10.62
C GLY A 128 6.59 7.20 -9.79
N VAL A 129 5.74 6.63 -8.93
CA VAL A 129 6.07 5.41 -8.17
C VAL A 129 6.32 4.23 -9.12
N PRO A 130 7.31 3.36 -8.82
CA PRO A 130 7.65 2.24 -9.70
C PRO A 130 6.75 1.02 -9.54
N ALA A 131 5.95 0.94 -8.47
CA ALA A 131 5.10 -0.20 -8.16
C ALA A 131 3.91 0.22 -7.29
N TYR A 132 2.92 -0.67 -7.17
CA TYR A 132 1.76 -0.49 -6.32
C TYR A 132 1.57 -1.62 -5.32
N LYS A 133 0.97 -1.28 -4.18
CA LYS A 133 0.43 -2.26 -3.23
C LYS A 133 -1.08 -2.11 -3.14
N VAL A 134 -1.79 -3.23 -3.14
CA VAL A 134 -3.22 -3.28 -2.83
C VAL A 134 -3.41 -3.93 -1.48
N ALA A 135 -4.12 -3.27 -0.59
CA ALA A 135 -4.44 -3.80 0.75
C ALA A 135 -5.47 -4.93 0.66
N SER A 136 -5.47 -5.83 1.64
CA SER A 136 -6.43 -6.95 1.69
C SER A 136 -7.89 -6.47 1.64
N GLY A 137 -8.21 -5.35 2.28
CA GLY A 137 -9.56 -4.78 2.26
C GLY A 137 -10.03 -4.31 0.87
N ASP A 138 -9.10 -4.10 -0.06
CA ASP A 138 -9.39 -3.72 -1.45
C ASP A 138 -9.16 -4.85 -2.46
N ALA A 139 -8.88 -6.07 -1.99
CA ALA A 139 -8.67 -7.22 -2.88
C ALA A 139 -9.91 -7.57 -3.71
N THR A 140 -11.11 -7.22 -3.24
CA THR A 140 -12.38 -7.36 -3.95
C THR A 140 -12.84 -6.07 -4.65
N ASN A 141 -12.07 -4.98 -4.53
CA ASN A 141 -12.34 -3.71 -5.20
C ASN A 141 -11.88 -3.78 -6.66
N ILE A 142 -12.59 -4.56 -7.47
CA ILE A 142 -12.23 -4.82 -8.87
C ILE A 142 -12.07 -3.55 -9.70
N PRO A 143 -12.88 -2.48 -9.54
CA PRO A 143 -12.66 -1.23 -10.27
C PRO A 143 -11.28 -0.61 -10.00
N LEU A 144 -10.85 -0.54 -8.73
CA LEU A 144 -9.53 0.00 -8.36
C LEU A 144 -8.40 -0.90 -8.88
N ILE A 145 -8.54 -2.22 -8.73
CA ILE A 145 -7.57 -3.19 -9.25
C ILE A 145 -7.37 -3.04 -10.75
N LYS A 146 -8.46 -2.87 -11.51
CA LYS A 146 -8.39 -2.62 -12.96
C LYS A 146 -7.64 -1.34 -13.28
N ALA A 147 -7.95 -0.25 -12.61
CA ALA A 147 -7.26 1.03 -12.82
C ALA A 147 -5.75 0.92 -12.50
N ILE A 148 -5.38 0.18 -11.46
CA ILE A 148 -3.98 -0.09 -11.14
C ILE A 148 -3.33 -0.95 -12.24
N ALA A 149 -3.99 -2.00 -12.71
CA ALA A 149 -3.49 -2.86 -13.78
C ALA A 149 -3.27 -2.09 -15.11
N GLU A 150 -4.12 -1.11 -15.41
CA GLU A 150 -4.00 -0.23 -16.57
C GLU A 150 -2.74 0.63 -16.56
N THR A 151 -2.12 0.84 -15.39
CA THR A 151 -0.84 1.56 -15.30
C THR A 151 0.34 0.77 -15.89
N GLY A 152 0.19 -0.55 -16.04
CA GLY A 152 1.25 -1.46 -16.50
C GLY A 152 2.42 -1.60 -15.52
N LYS A 153 2.26 -1.17 -14.26
CA LYS A 153 3.31 -1.24 -13.25
C LYS A 153 3.19 -2.48 -12.37
N PRO A 154 4.31 -2.98 -11.85
CA PRO A 154 4.34 -4.07 -10.88
C PRO A 154 3.39 -3.82 -9.70
N THR A 155 2.58 -4.83 -9.38
CA THR A 155 1.55 -4.71 -8.35
C THR A 155 1.60 -5.88 -7.38
N ILE A 156 1.61 -5.56 -6.10
CA ILE A 156 1.59 -6.55 -5.02
C ILE A 156 0.22 -6.48 -4.35
N ILE A 157 -0.54 -7.58 -4.31
CA ILE A 157 -1.89 -7.62 -3.74
C ILE A 157 -1.92 -8.57 -2.53
N SER A 158 -2.36 -8.05 -1.39
CA SER A 158 -2.67 -8.88 -0.20
C SER A 158 -4.09 -9.40 -0.28
N THR A 159 -4.31 -10.66 0.14
CA THR A 159 -5.59 -11.34 0.03
C THR A 159 -6.14 -11.83 1.38
N GLY A 160 -5.76 -11.16 2.46
CA GLY A 160 -6.29 -11.48 3.79
C GLY A 160 -7.82 -11.33 3.83
N GLY A 161 -8.50 -12.36 4.32
CA GLY A 161 -9.96 -12.42 4.38
C GLY A 161 -10.67 -12.80 3.09
N CYS A 162 -9.94 -12.98 1.97
CA CYS A 162 -10.51 -13.45 0.72
C CYS A 162 -10.67 -14.98 0.74
N ASN A 163 -11.72 -15.47 0.09
CA ASN A 163 -11.82 -16.86 -0.30
C ASN A 163 -11.12 -17.09 -1.65
N ILE A 164 -10.99 -18.36 -2.07
CA ILE A 164 -10.24 -18.70 -3.30
C ILE A 164 -10.92 -18.17 -4.57
N GLU A 165 -12.24 -18.13 -4.61
CA GLU A 165 -13.02 -17.63 -5.74
C GLU A 165 -12.79 -16.11 -5.92
N GLU A 166 -12.68 -15.36 -4.83
CA GLU A 166 -12.36 -13.93 -4.87
C GLU A 166 -10.92 -13.68 -5.34
N VAL A 167 -9.97 -14.53 -4.93
CA VAL A 167 -8.59 -14.47 -5.43
C VAL A 167 -8.53 -14.78 -6.93
N ASP A 168 -9.25 -15.79 -7.39
CA ASP A 168 -9.34 -16.13 -8.81
C ASP A 168 -9.97 -14.98 -9.62
N GLN A 169 -11.04 -14.38 -9.11
CA GLN A 169 -11.68 -13.23 -9.75
C GLN A 169 -10.74 -12.02 -9.86
N LEU A 170 -9.98 -11.74 -8.80
CA LEU A 170 -8.95 -10.71 -8.77
C LEU A 170 -7.88 -10.98 -9.83
N TYR A 171 -7.32 -12.18 -9.82
CA TYR A 171 -6.28 -12.60 -10.78
C TYR A 171 -6.74 -12.47 -12.22
N GLU A 172 -7.92 -13.02 -12.55
CA GLU A 172 -8.46 -12.94 -13.90
C GLU A 172 -8.80 -11.49 -14.31
N SER A 173 -9.24 -10.66 -13.37
CA SER A 173 -9.52 -9.25 -13.63
C SER A 173 -8.26 -8.47 -13.94
N PHE A 174 -7.17 -8.72 -13.21
CA PHE A 174 -5.86 -8.12 -13.46
C PHE A 174 -5.30 -8.58 -14.81
N LYS A 175 -5.27 -9.88 -15.04
CA LYS A 175 -4.72 -10.51 -16.24
C LYS A 175 -5.41 -10.08 -17.55
N ARG A 176 -6.71 -9.79 -17.53
CA ARG A 176 -7.44 -9.30 -18.72
C ARG A 176 -6.95 -7.94 -19.20
N ILE A 177 -6.36 -7.14 -18.33
CA ILE A 177 -5.90 -5.78 -18.61
C ILE A 177 -4.39 -5.78 -18.82
N ASN A 178 -3.66 -6.31 -17.86
CA ASN A 178 -2.22 -6.50 -17.95
C ASN A 178 -1.95 -7.98 -18.27
N ALA A 179 -1.72 -8.27 -19.53
CA ALA A 179 -1.57 -9.63 -20.03
C ALA A 179 -0.27 -10.31 -19.55
N ASP A 180 0.69 -9.57 -19.00
CA ASP A 180 1.91 -10.15 -18.45
C ASP A 180 1.76 -10.46 -16.96
N PRO A 181 1.59 -11.75 -16.58
CA PRO A 181 1.48 -12.14 -15.18
C PRO A 181 2.75 -11.88 -14.37
N LYS A 182 3.83 -11.44 -15.01
CA LYS A 182 5.09 -11.08 -14.35
C LYS A 182 4.98 -9.80 -13.51
N ASP A 183 3.93 -9.01 -13.72
CA ASP A 183 3.74 -7.75 -13.00
C ASP A 183 2.80 -7.88 -11.80
N LEU A 184 2.42 -9.10 -11.42
CA LEU A 184 1.53 -9.37 -10.29
C LEU A 184 2.15 -10.33 -9.28
N ALA A 185 2.22 -9.90 -8.03
CA ALA A 185 2.51 -10.73 -6.87
C ALA A 185 1.30 -10.78 -5.93
N ILE A 186 0.83 -11.98 -5.62
CA ILE A 186 -0.28 -12.20 -4.68
C ILE A 186 0.27 -12.73 -3.37
N LEU A 187 -0.09 -12.10 -2.26
CA LEU A 187 0.34 -12.48 -0.91
C LEU A 187 -0.82 -13.16 -0.18
N GLN A 188 -0.57 -14.37 0.31
CA GLN A 188 -1.43 -14.94 1.33
C GLN A 188 -1.20 -14.20 2.65
N CYS A 189 -2.27 -13.78 3.31
CA CYS A 189 -2.21 -12.99 4.53
C CYS A 189 -3.21 -13.50 5.57
N SER A 190 -2.78 -13.50 6.83
CA SER A 190 -3.71 -13.61 7.97
C SER A 190 -4.29 -12.25 8.32
N CYS A 191 -5.58 -12.18 8.67
CA CYS A 191 -6.26 -10.95 9.09
C CYS A 191 -6.15 -10.67 10.60
N VAL A 192 -5.23 -11.33 11.29
CA VAL A 192 -4.99 -11.14 12.74
C VAL A 192 -3.76 -10.29 12.95
N TYR A 193 -3.83 -9.32 13.86
CA TYR A 193 -2.71 -8.44 14.22
C TYR A 193 -2.46 -8.48 15.74
N PRO A 194 -1.26 -8.92 16.18
CA PRO A 194 -0.28 -9.69 15.40
C PRO A 194 -0.80 -11.09 15.05
N ALA A 195 -0.40 -11.60 13.90
CA ALA A 195 -0.67 -12.99 13.55
C ALA A 195 0.24 -13.91 14.38
N THR A 196 -0.32 -15.01 14.90
CA THR A 196 0.47 -16.09 15.54
C THR A 196 0.91 -17.10 14.47
N ASP A 197 1.92 -17.91 14.77
CA ASP A 197 2.40 -18.94 13.84
C ASP A 197 1.29 -19.92 13.47
N GLU A 198 0.37 -20.22 14.39
CA GLU A 198 -0.77 -21.13 14.16
C GLU A 198 -1.84 -20.51 13.25
N ALA A 199 -1.88 -19.17 13.13
CA ALA A 199 -2.80 -18.46 12.23
C ALA A 199 -2.24 -18.33 10.80
N MET A 200 -1.00 -18.72 10.58
CA MET A 200 -0.31 -18.71 9.28
C MET A 200 -0.40 -20.10 8.66
N ASN A 201 -1.28 -20.29 7.70
CA ASN A 201 -1.39 -21.55 6.96
C ASN A 201 -0.31 -21.70 5.90
#